data_b50a04a72bb9a7012a801a10491da2d5
#
_entry.id   b50a04a72bb9a7012a801a10491da2d5
#
_cell.length_a   1.000
_cell.length_b   1.000
_cell.length_c   1.000
_cell.angle_alpha   90.00
_cell.angle_beta   90.00
_cell.angle_gamma   90.00
#
_symmetry.space_group_name_H-M   'P 1'
#
loop_
_entity.id
_entity.type
_entity.pdbx_description
1 polymer ?
#
loop_
_entity_poly.entity_id
_entity_poly.type
_entity_poly.pdbx_seq_one_letter_code
_entity_poly.pdbx_strand_id
1 'polypeptide(L)'
;MKSKKVLSLLLACAVTVSMGTTVFASTEDQIAAAQAQKQEAQAGLAQAQANISGLESKKQELESYLAELNSQYNELTDSISQLSIEAAEKEEELKNVKAQLEVAKQNAQDQYEAMKIRIQYMYEHGGSTMLEMLLSSDNLSDFMNQANNVATISTYDRNMLKKYEETQEAIKTQETQVEEESASIGNLLTEKSSKQQEVQNLVASTSDNINSYVNQISASQEEADALMAQVNSADSSISQLMEEAEQEKAACLLYTSDAAD
;
A
#
# COMPACT_ATOMS: atom_id res chain seq x y z
N MET A 1 -14.99 5.50 -12.83
CA MET A 1 -15.87 6.11 -13.84
C MET A 1 -15.30 5.90 -15.23
N LYS A 2 -16.12 5.45 -16.18
CA LYS A 2 -15.86 5.09 -17.59
C LYS A 2 -15.00 3.84 -17.75
N SER A 3 -15.64 2.69 -17.64
CA SER A 3 -15.24 1.44 -18.27
C SER A 3 -14.96 1.72 -19.75
N LYS A 4 -13.70 1.86 -20.09
CA LYS A 4 -13.29 1.71 -21.49
C LYS A 4 -13.48 0.23 -21.79
N LYS A 5 -14.57 -0.05 -22.47
CA LYS A 5 -14.81 -1.30 -23.14
C LYS A 5 -13.55 -1.58 -23.93
N VAL A 6 -12.76 -2.53 -23.47
CA VAL A 6 -11.75 -3.19 -24.28
C VAL A 6 -12.59 -3.85 -25.36
N LEU A 7 -12.62 -3.19 -26.50
CA LEU A 7 -13.22 -3.71 -27.71
C LEU A 7 -12.34 -4.89 -28.08
N SER A 8 -12.75 -6.06 -27.59
CA SER A 8 -12.31 -7.34 -28.10
C SER A 8 -12.67 -7.30 -29.58
N LEU A 9 -11.68 -6.98 -30.41
CA LEU A 9 -11.76 -7.17 -31.84
C LEU A 9 -11.62 -8.67 -32.06
N LEU A 10 -12.67 -9.40 -31.71
CA LEU A 10 -12.96 -10.71 -32.25
C LEU A 10 -13.25 -10.49 -33.74
N LEU A 11 -12.18 -10.45 -34.52
CA LEU A 11 -12.27 -10.69 -35.93
C LEU A 11 -12.62 -12.19 -36.04
N ALA A 12 -13.89 -12.51 -35.78
CA ALA A 12 -14.45 -13.77 -36.19
C ALA A 12 -14.47 -13.75 -37.73
N CYS A 13 -13.34 -14.12 -38.33
CA CYS A 13 -13.36 -14.64 -39.69
C CYS A 13 -14.14 -15.93 -39.65
N ALA A 14 -15.47 -15.78 -39.72
CA ALA A 14 -16.33 -16.89 -40.09
C ALA A 14 -15.95 -17.24 -41.53
N VAL A 15 -14.91 -18.05 -41.70
CA VAL A 15 -14.71 -18.78 -42.94
C VAL A 15 -15.81 -19.83 -42.94
N THR A 16 -16.98 -19.43 -43.37
CA THR A 16 -18.00 -20.35 -43.82
C THR A 16 -17.44 -21.06 -45.05
N VAL A 17 -16.91 -22.25 -44.83
CA VAL A 17 -16.68 -23.20 -45.89
C VAL A 17 -18.06 -23.49 -46.47
N SER A 18 -18.45 -22.72 -47.49
CA SER A 18 -19.58 -23.08 -48.35
C SER A 18 -19.13 -24.25 -49.22
N MET A 19 -19.19 -25.46 -48.66
CA MET A 19 -19.30 -26.68 -49.49
C MET A 19 -20.64 -26.64 -50.16
N GLY A 20 -20.67 -26.13 -51.37
CA GLY A 20 -21.89 -26.17 -52.16
C GLY A 20 -21.82 -25.30 -53.40
N THR A 21 -21.14 -25.74 -54.39
CA THR A 21 -21.53 -25.81 -55.78
C THR A 21 -20.33 -26.28 -56.61
N THR A 22 -20.36 -27.53 -57.01
CA THR A 22 -19.52 -28.09 -58.07
C THR A 22 -19.84 -27.39 -59.37
N VAL A 23 -19.16 -26.31 -59.60
CA VAL A 23 -18.94 -25.79 -60.94
C VAL A 23 -17.46 -26.04 -61.26
N PHE A 24 -17.20 -26.90 -62.23
CA PHE A 24 -15.92 -27.29 -62.83
C PHE A 24 -14.77 -26.29 -62.62
N ALA A 25 -14.25 -26.22 -61.40
CA ALA A 25 -12.96 -25.63 -61.13
C ALA A 25 -11.91 -26.66 -61.51
N SER A 26 -10.95 -26.29 -62.35
CA SER A 26 -9.84 -27.18 -62.67
C SER A 26 -9.09 -27.59 -61.39
N THR A 27 -8.48 -28.76 -61.36
CA THR A 27 -7.66 -29.19 -60.20
C THR A 27 -6.62 -28.13 -59.84
N GLU A 28 -6.13 -27.36 -60.82
CA GLU A 28 -5.23 -26.21 -60.59
C GLU A 28 -5.91 -25.07 -59.83
N ASP A 29 -7.17 -24.75 -60.10
CA ASP A 29 -7.93 -23.70 -59.38
C ASP A 29 -8.19 -24.10 -57.94
N GLN A 30 -8.44 -25.41 -57.70
CA GLN A 30 -8.65 -25.96 -56.33
C GLN A 30 -7.34 -25.92 -55.54
N ILE A 31 -6.20 -26.24 -56.14
CA ILE A 31 -4.86 -26.09 -55.50
C ILE A 31 -4.61 -24.65 -55.14
N ALA A 32 -4.86 -23.69 -56.06
CA ALA A 32 -4.66 -22.27 -55.80
C ALA A 32 -5.54 -21.76 -54.64
N ALA A 33 -6.83 -22.22 -54.57
CA ALA A 33 -7.73 -21.89 -53.48
C ALA A 33 -7.25 -22.46 -52.12
N ALA A 34 -6.79 -23.69 -52.08
CA ALA A 34 -6.24 -24.32 -50.86
C ALA A 34 -4.94 -23.66 -50.42
N GLN A 35 -4.09 -23.24 -51.36
CA GLN A 35 -2.88 -22.46 -51.06
C GLN A 35 -3.20 -21.08 -50.47
N ALA A 36 -4.20 -20.39 -51.00
CA ALA A 36 -4.66 -19.12 -50.46
C ALA A 36 -5.21 -19.26 -49.01
N GLN A 37 -6.03 -20.30 -48.77
CA GLN A 37 -6.52 -20.59 -47.39
C GLN A 37 -5.39 -20.91 -46.41
N LYS A 38 -4.42 -21.71 -46.87
CA LYS A 38 -3.21 -21.96 -46.04
C LYS A 38 -2.47 -20.69 -45.70
N GLN A 39 -2.27 -19.83 -46.67
CA GLN A 39 -1.56 -18.57 -46.46
C GLN A 39 -2.30 -17.62 -45.50
N GLU A 40 -3.63 -17.55 -45.61
CA GLU A 40 -4.49 -16.80 -44.67
C GLU A 40 -4.43 -17.37 -43.26
N ALA A 41 -4.53 -18.68 -43.10
CA ALA A 41 -4.42 -19.35 -41.81
C ALA A 41 -3.01 -19.17 -41.18
N GLN A 42 -1.96 -19.22 -41.98
CA GLN A 42 -0.59 -18.94 -41.51
C GLN A 42 -0.40 -17.48 -41.05
N ALA A 43 -0.98 -16.52 -41.75
CA ALA A 43 -0.96 -15.11 -41.35
C ALA A 43 -1.72 -14.90 -40.04
N GLY A 44 -2.89 -15.51 -39.89
CA GLY A 44 -3.68 -15.51 -38.64
C GLY A 44 -2.92 -16.14 -37.47
N LEU A 45 -2.27 -17.28 -37.71
CA LEU A 45 -1.45 -17.94 -36.71
C LEU A 45 -0.28 -17.06 -36.24
N ALA A 46 0.42 -16.40 -37.15
CA ALA A 46 1.49 -15.47 -36.79
C ALA A 46 0.97 -14.29 -35.95
N GLN A 47 -0.20 -13.77 -36.29
CA GLN A 47 -0.86 -12.71 -35.52
C GLN A 47 -1.27 -13.18 -34.11
N ALA A 48 -1.86 -14.38 -33.99
CA ALA A 48 -2.24 -14.96 -32.69
C ALA A 48 -1.01 -15.17 -31.80
N GLN A 49 0.09 -15.69 -32.36
CA GLN A 49 1.35 -15.86 -31.64
C GLN A 49 1.96 -14.52 -31.18
N ALA A 50 1.91 -13.48 -32.01
CA ALA A 50 2.35 -12.14 -31.63
C ALA A 50 1.49 -11.55 -30.48
N ASN A 51 0.19 -11.76 -30.52
CA ASN A 51 -0.73 -11.36 -29.47
C ASN A 51 -0.42 -12.08 -28.14
N ILE A 52 -0.22 -13.39 -28.18
CA ILE A 52 0.17 -14.19 -26.98
C ILE A 52 1.44 -13.63 -26.38
N SER A 53 2.49 -13.43 -27.17
CA SER A 53 3.77 -12.89 -26.67
C SER A 53 3.62 -11.49 -26.06
N GLY A 54 2.81 -10.63 -26.66
CA GLY A 54 2.48 -9.30 -26.12
C GLY A 54 1.72 -9.36 -24.78
N LEU A 55 0.78 -10.29 -24.66
CA LEU A 55 0.01 -10.49 -23.42
C LEU A 55 0.86 -11.11 -22.32
N GLU A 56 1.75 -12.05 -22.64
CA GLU A 56 2.69 -12.65 -21.71
C GLU A 56 3.66 -11.61 -21.12
N SER A 57 4.18 -10.72 -21.97
CA SER A 57 5.03 -9.61 -21.51
C SER A 57 4.30 -8.69 -20.53
N LYS A 58 3.07 -8.32 -20.83
CA LYS A 58 2.23 -7.50 -19.92
C LYS A 58 1.90 -8.22 -18.63
N LYS A 59 1.61 -9.52 -18.68
CA LYS A 59 1.38 -10.34 -17.50
C LYS A 59 2.61 -10.32 -16.60
N GLN A 60 3.80 -10.52 -17.16
CA GLN A 60 5.06 -10.52 -16.41
C GLN A 60 5.37 -9.14 -15.77
N GLU A 61 5.05 -8.05 -16.46
CA GLU A 61 5.17 -6.68 -15.93
C GLU A 61 4.25 -6.48 -14.71
N LEU A 62 3.00 -6.93 -14.79
CA LEU A 62 2.05 -6.85 -13.69
C LEU A 62 2.42 -7.79 -12.52
N GLU A 63 2.98 -8.96 -12.77
CA GLU A 63 3.46 -9.87 -11.72
C GLU A 63 4.63 -9.23 -10.94
N SER A 64 5.54 -8.53 -11.64
CA SER A 64 6.61 -7.78 -11.00
C SER A 64 6.07 -6.61 -10.17
N TYR A 65 5.09 -5.88 -10.69
CA TYR A 65 4.42 -4.81 -9.96
C TYR A 65 3.65 -5.34 -8.73
N LEU A 66 3.01 -6.49 -8.84
CA LEU A 66 2.32 -7.14 -7.73
C LEU A 66 3.31 -7.54 -6.61
N ALA A 67 4.50 -8.02 -6.97
CA ALA A 67 5.54 -8.33 -6.00
C ALA A 67 6.00 -7.08 -5.24
N GLU A 68 6.17 -5.96 -5.94
CA GLU A 68 6.49 -4.66 -5.33
C GLU A 68 5.38 -4.17 -4.37
N LEU A 69 4.11 -4.25 -4.80
CA LEU A 69 2.97 -3.89 -3.95
C LEU A 69 2.89 -4.74 -2.68
N ASN A 70 3.17 -6.04 -2.77
CA ASN A 70 3.23 -6.92 -1.61
C ASN A 70 4.37 -6.56 -0.65
N SER A 71 5.53 -6.14 -1.17
CA SER A 71 6.63 -5.62 -0.34
C SER A 71 6.21 -4.38 0.42
N GLN A 72 5.62 -3.41 -0.27
CA GLN A 72 5.10 -2.17 0.34
C GLN A 72 4.01 -2.44 1.40
N TYR A 73 3.13 -3.41 1.14
CA TYR A 73 2.11 -3.81 2.10
C TYR A 73 2.73 -4.35 3.39
N ASN A 74 3.75 -5.20 3.28
CA ASN A 74 4.45 -5.75 4.44
C ASN A 74 5.18 -4.66 5.22
N GLU A 75 5.90 -3.76 4.54
CA GLU A 75 6.59 -2.63 5.18
C GLU A 75 5.61 -1.71 5.92
N LEU A 76 4.44 -1.44 5.34
CA LEU A 76 3.38 -0.68 5.99
C LEU A 76 2.83 -1.41 7.21
N THR A 77 2.65 -2.72 7.14
CA THR A 77 2.17 -3.54 8.25
C THR A 77 3.15 -3.50 9.43
N ASP A 78 4.44 -3.66 9.16
CA ASP A 78 5.49 -3.60 10.17
C ASP A 78 5.56 -2.19 10.80
N SER A 79 5.50 -1.16 9.97
CA SER A 79 5.51 0.23 10.44
C SER A 79 4.28 0.59 11.30
N ILE A 80 3.10 0.11 10.94
CA ILE A 80 1.86 0.30 11.72
C ILE A 80 1.99 -0.43 13.07
N SER A 81 2.53 -1.64 13.08
CA SER A 81 2.77 -2.40 14.30
C SER A 81 3.71 -1.65 15.25
N GLN A 82 4.81 -1.12 14.73
CA GLN A 82 5.78 -0.37 15.50
C GLN A 82 5.21 0.94 16.06
N LEU A 83 4.48 1.71 15.24
CA LEU A 83 3.78 2.92 15.68
C LEU A 83 2.70 2.63 16.72
N SER A 84 2.05 1.46 16.66
CA SER A 84 1.05 1.08 17.65
C SER A 84 1.67 0.80 19.02
N ILE A 85 2.87 0.21 19.04
CA ILE A 85 3.63 0.01 20.28
C ILE A 85 4.07 1.37 20.85
N GLU A 86 4.64 2.23 20.01
CA GLU A 86 5.07 3.58 20.40
C GLU A 86 3.90 4.43 20.92
N ALA A 87 2.73 4.34 20.30
CA ALA A 87 1.52 5.00 20.78
C ALA A 87 1.11 4.52 22.18
N ALA A 88 1.17 3.22 22.45
CA ALA A 88 0.86 2.66 23.76
C ALA A 88 1.87 3.10 24.82
N GLU A 89 3.15 3.17 24.49
CA GLU A 89 4.20 3.67 25.38
C GLU A 89 3.98 5.17 25.71
N LYS A 90 3.64 6.00 24.72
CA LYS A 90 3.33 7.41 24.92
C LYS A 90 2.06 7.64 25.75
N GLU A 91 1.05 6.81 25.59
CA GLU A 91 -0.17 6.86 26.40
C GLU A 91 0.15 6.57 27.90
N GLU A 92 1.00 5.58 28.18
CA GLU A 92 1.44 5.27 29.53
C GLU A 92 2.32 6.38 30.12
N GLU A 93 3.22 6.97 29.30
CA GLU A 93 4.02 8.12 29.70
C GLU A 93 3.14 9.32 30.04
N LEU A 94 2.16 9.65 29.23
CA LEU A 94 1.20 10.73 29.46
C LEU A 94 0.43 10.53 30.77
N LYS A 95 0.00 9.30 31.04
CA LYS A 95 -0.68 8.94 32.30
C LYS A 95 0.22 9.16 33.51
N ASN A 96 1.50 8.78 33.41
CA ASN A 96 2.48 8.98 34.49
C ASN A 96 2.78 10.47 34.70
N VAL A 97 2.92 11.26 33.64
CA VAL A 97 3.12 12.70 33.72
C VAL A 97 1.92 13.40 34.36
N LYS A 98 0.69 13.02 33.97
CA LYS A 98 -0.53 13.54 34.60
C LYS A 98 -0.64 13.20 36.09
N ALA A 99 -0.24 12.00 36.48
CA ALA A 99 -0.18 11.60 37.89
C ALA A 99 0.85 12.42 38.67
N GLN A 100 2.03 12.68 38.11
CA GLN A 100 3.07 13.52 38.70
C GLN A 100 2.60 14.98 38.85
N LEU A 101 1.90 15.52 37.86
CA LEU A 101 1.32 16.87 37.89
C LEU A 101 0.30 17.00 39.03
N GLU A 102 -0.54 15.99 39.22
CA GLU A 102 -1.54 15.99 40.31
C GLU A 102 -0.87 15.95 41.68
N VAL A 103 0.15 15.11 41.87
CA VAL A 103 0.97 15.09 43.10
C VAL A 103 1.66 16.44 43.34
N ALA A 104 2.19 17.03 42.27
CA ALA A 104 2.84 18.34 42.39
C ALA A 104 1.85 19.46 42.79
N LYS A 105 0.64 19.45 42.20
CA LYS A 105 -0.44 20.36 42.57
C LYS A 105 -0.86 20.22 44.05
N GLN A 106 -1.05 18.94 44.49
CA GLN A 106 -1.41 18.68 45.90
C GLN A 106 -0.32 19.17 46.84
N ASN A 107 0.92 18.84 46.56
CA ASN A 107 2.03 19.31 47.39
C ASN A 107 2.12 20.84 47.40
N ALA A 108 1.86 21.55 46.29
CA ALA A 108 1.82 23.01 46.26
C ALA A 108 0.70 23.55 47.14
N GLN A 109 -0.46 22.95 47.09
CA GLN A 109 -1.59 23.33 47.91
C GLN A 109 -1.27 23.17 49.41
N ASP A 110 -0.73 22.01 49.81
CA ASP A 110 -0.37 21.71 51.21
C ASP A 110 0.64 22.73 51.73
N GLN A 111 1.62 23.12 50.91
CA GLN A 111 2.60 24.12 51.33
C GLN A 111 2.01 25.53 51.38
N TYR A 112 1.14 25.88 50.44
CA TYR A 112 0.41 27.12 50.49
C TYR A 112 -0.41 27.25 51.81
N GLU A 113 -1.13 26.21 52.17
CA GLU A 113 -1.92 26.18 53.40
C GLU A 113 -1.01 26.26 54.65
N ALA A 114 0.10 25.52 54.67
CA ALA A 114 1.08 25.61 55.77
C ALA A 114 1.70 27.01 55.89
N MET A 115 2.01 27.66 54.77
CA MET A 115 2.50 29.06 54.76
C MET A 115 1.41 30.03 55.24
N LYS A 116 0.19 29.87 54.84
CA LYS A 116 -0.94 30.71 55.24
C LYS A 116 -1.16 30.64 56.75
N ILE A 117 -1.16 29.42 57.35
CA ILE A 117 -1.26 29.19 58.79
C ILE A 117 -0.08 29.92 59.49
N ARG A 118 1.10 29.85 58.96
CA ARG A 118 2.29 30.51 59.54
C ARG A 118 2.17 32.02 59.49
N ILE A 119 1.73 32.60 58.38
CA ILE A 119 1.47 34.03 58.21
C ILE A 119 0.33 34.49 59.17
N GLN A 120 -0.74 33.72 59.25
CA GLN A 120 -1.85 34.00 60.16
C GLN A 120 -1.35 34.00 61.62
N TYR A 121 -0.61 32.98 62.03
CA TYR A 121 -0.01 32.93 63.36
C TYR A 121 0.86 34.12 63.68
N MET A 122 1.72 34.53 62.74
CA MET A 122 2.57 35.72 62.87
C MET A 122 1.74 37.01 62.97
N TYR A 123 0.60 37.12 62.30
CA TYR A 123 -0.29 38.26 62.36
C TYR A 123 -1.09 38.33 63.68
N GLU A 124 -1.69 37.18 64.10
CA GLU A 124 -2.51 37.09 65.30
C GLU A 124 -1.69 37.26 66.61
N HIS A 125 -0.47 36.74 66.65
CA HIS A 125 0.43 36.83 67.79
C HIS A 125 1.39 38.02 67.77
N GLY A 126 1.23 38.83 66.71
CA GLY A 126 1.85 40.14 66.55
C GLY A 126 3.29 40.10 66.11
N GLY A 127 3.62 41.07 65.28
CA GLY A 127 5.02 41.46 65.09
C GLY A 127 5.73 41.76 66.44
N SER A 128 4.97 41.89 67.51
CA SER A 128 5.46 41.95 68.89
C SER A 128 6.18 40.66 69.28
N THR A 129 5.70 39.46 68.94
CA THR A 129 6.32 38.20 69.37
C THR A 129 7.68 37.96 68.71
N MET A 130 7.83 38.29 67.42
CA MET A 130 9.13 38.25 66.77
C MET A 130 10.05 39.37 67.25
N LEU A 131 9.49 40.59 67.37
CA LEU A 131 10.20 41.72 67.94
C LEU A 131 10.49 41.50 69.41
N GLU A 132 9.59 40.97 70.17
CA GLU A 132 9.73 40.63 71.61
C GLU A 132 10.76 39.50 71.80
N MET A 133 10.77 38.48 70.95
CA MET A 133 11.78 37.44 70.93
C MET A 133 13.16 37.99 70.53
N LEU A 134 13.24 38.94 69.61
CA LEU A 134 14.46 39.62 69.26
C LEU A 134 14.92 40.55 70.36
N LEU A 135 13.98 41.29 70.98
CA LEU A 135 14.29 42.27 72.07
C LEU A 135 14.47 41.61 73.43
N SER A 136 14.00 40.41 73.64
CA SER A 136 14.21 39.60 74.88
C SER A 136 15.51 38.81 74.83
N SER A 137 16.33 38.98 73.85
CA SER A 137 17.67 38.39 73.77
C SER A 137 18.58 38.91 74.86
N ASP A 138 19.19 37.99 75.60
CA ASP A 138 20.06 38.36 76.76
C ASP A 138 21.37 39.02 76.33
N ASN A 139 21.74 38.88 75.03
CA ASN A 139 22.94 39.44 74.46
C ASN A 139 22.85 39.63 72.92
N LEU A 140 23.74 40.40 72.38
CA LEU A 140 23.83 40.71 70.95
C LEU A 140 23.99 39.43 70.07
N SER A 141 24.68 38.44 70.56
CA SER A 141 24.88 37.17 69.86
C SER A 141 23.57 36.40 69.69
N ASP A 142 22.78 36.35 70.75
CA ASP A 142 21.41 35.64 70.70
C ASP A 142 20.44 36.44 69.83
N PHE A 143 20.54 37.80 69.90
CA PHE A 143 19.76 38.64 68.98
C PHE A 143 20.10 38.36 67.51
N MET A 144 21.37 38.31 67.18
CA MET A 144 21.84 38.01 65.82
C MET A 144 21.47 36.64 65.35
N ASN A 145 21.55 35.63 66.26
CA ASN A 145 21.15 34.25 65.95
C ASN A 145 19.62 34.14 65.69
N GLN A 146 18.80 34.80 66.49
CA GLN A 146 17.36 34.82 66.35
C GLN A 146 16.94 35.58 65.06
N ALA A 147 17.55 36.71 64.73
CA ALA A 147 17.35 37.47 63.55
C ALA A 147 17.72 36.64 62.29
N ASN A 148 18.84 35.94 62.36
CA ASN A 148 19.27 35.04 61.28
C ASN A 148 18.33 33.87 61.09
N ASN A 149 17.78 33.28 62.19
CA ASN A 149 16.78 32.19 62.08
C ASN A 149 15.51 32.65 61.42
N VAL A 150 14.99 33.85 61.73
CA VAL A 150 13.80 34.44 61.11
C VAL A 150 14.04 34.69 59.61
N ALA A 151 15.21 35.27 59.27
CA ALA A 151 15.61 35.51 57.88
C ALA A 151 15.75 34.18 57.08
N THR A 152 16.32 33.17 57.73
CA THR A 152 16.49 31.83 57.15
C THR A 152 15.15 31.17 56.84
N ILE A 153 14.19 31.22 57.76
CA ILE A 153 12.83 30.70 57.56
C ILE A 153 12.12 31.39 56.40
N SER A 154 12.18 32.71 56.34
CA SER A 154 11.57 33.49 55.26
C SER A 154 12.22 33.21 53.91
N THR A 155 13.54 33.04 53.88
CA THR A 155 14.28 32.67 52.66
C THR A 155 13.94 31.26 52.21
N TYR A 156 13.85 30.31 53.14
CA TYR A 156 13.43 28.92 52.87
C TYR A 156 12.03 28.88 52.25
N ASP A 157 11.02 29.52 52.82
CA ASP A 157 9.67 29.59 52.33
C ASP A 157 9.60 30.14 50.90
N ARG A 158 10.34 31.24 50.64
CA ARG A 158 10.38 31.83 49.30
C ARG A 158 11.05 30.91 48.26
N ASN A 159 12.11 30.23 48.63
CA ASN A 159 12.80 29.30 47.75
C ASN A 159 11.92 28.05 47.47
N MET A 160 11.17 27.59 48.46
CA MET A 160 10.23 26.50 48.30
C MET A 160 9.11 26.85 47.31
N LEU A 161 8.51 28.02 47.44
CA LEU A 161 7.48 28.46 46.48
C LEU A 161 8.03 28.56 45.06
N LYS A 162 9.21 29.17 44.91
CA LYS A 162 9.83 29.25 43.59
C LYS A 162 10.11 27.89 42.99
N LYS A 163 10.65 26.96 43.76
CA LYS A 163 10.89 25.58 43.32
C LYS A 163 9.57 24.85 42.91
N TYR A 164 8.50 25.20 43.60
CA TYR A 164 7.18 24.68 43.28
C TYR A 164 6.68 25.17 41.91
N GLU A 165 6.71 26.48 41.69
CA GLU A 165 6.32 27.09 40.42
C GLU A 165 7.15 26.51 39.26
N GLU A 166 8.48 26.40 39.46
CA GLU A 166 9.38 25.78 38.46
C GLU A 166 9.04 24.31 38.19
N THR A 167 8.70 23.55 39.23
CA THR A 167 8.32 22.13 39.07
C THR A 167 6.99 21.98 38.34
N GLN A 168 5.98 22.78 38.70
CA GLN A 168 4.69 22.78 38.01
C GLN A 168 4.81 23.14 36.53
N GLU A 169 5.60 24.17 36.23
CA GLU A 169 5.83 24.60 34.84
C GLU A 169 6.56 23.52 34.01
N ALA A 170 7.59 22.90 34.61
CA ALA A 170 8.31 21.81 33.98
C ALA A 170 7.40 20.60 33.65
N ILE A 171 6.57 20.18 34.63
CA ILE A 171 5.63 19.03 34.42
C ILE A 171 4.57 19.41 33.37
N LYS A 172 4.03 20.64 33.41
CA LYS A 172 3.06 21.10 32.42
C LYS A 172 3.65 21.14 31.00
N THR A 173 4.91 21.58 30.87
CA THR A 173 5.62 21.57 29.59
C THR A 173 5.78 20.13 29.09
N GLN A 174 6.17 19.20 29.96
CA GLN A 174 6.29 17.79 29.62
C GLN A 174 4.93 17.18 29.22
N GLU A 175 3.85 17.50 29.93
CA GLU A 175 2.49 17.06 29.58
C GLU A 175 2.13 17.49 28.16
N THR A 176 2.33 18.78 27.83
CA THR A 176 2.05 19.30 26.48
C THR A 176 2.89 18.60 25.42
N GLN A 177 4.18 18.39 25.68
CA GLN A 177 5.07 17.71 24.75
C GLN A 177 4.62 16.27 24.46
N VAL A 178 4.28 15.51 25.48
CA VAL A 178 3.81 14.12 25.32
C VAL A 178 2.45 14.06 24.63
N GLU A 179 1.56 15.04 24.89
CA GLU A 179 0.28 15.15 24.16
C GLU A 179 0.49 15.42 22.67
N GLU A 180 1.41 16.33 22.30
CA GLU A 180 1.76 16.63 20.91
C GLU A 180 2.36 15.39 20.21
N GLU A 181 3.30 14.69 20.87
CA GLU A 181 3.89 13.47 20.33
C GLU A 181 2.84 12.36 20.13
N SER A 182 1.97 12.16 21.12
CA SER A 182 0.87 11.17 21.02
C SER A 182 -0.09 11.49 19.87
N ALA A 183 -0.45 12.76 19.69
CA ALA A 183 -1.28 13.20 18.58
C ALA A 183 -0.59 13.00 17.22
N SER A 184 0.71 13.26 17.14
CA SER A 184 1.51 13.03 15.93
C SER A 184 1.53 11.55 15.54
N ILE A 185 1.76 10.66 16.49
CA ILE A 185 1.73 9.20 16.27
C ILE A 185 0.35 8.75 15.81
N GLY A 186 -0.73 9.25 16.43
CA GLY A 186 -2.10 8.96 16.01
C GLY A 186 -2.39 9.36 14.55
N ASN A 187 -1.89 10.51 14.12
CA ASN A 187 -2.00 10.97 12.73
C ASN A 187 -1.22 10.06 11.77
N LEU A 188 0.01 9.69 12.12
CA LEU A 188 0.83 8.76 11.32
C LEU A 188 0.19 7.38 11.21
N LEU A 189 -0.40 6.86 12.28
CA LEU A 189 -1.15 5.59 12.26
C LEU A 189 -2.32 5.65 11.28
N THR A 190 -3.08 6.75 11.30
CA THR A 190 -4.22 6.95 10.40
C THR A 190 -3.77 7.03 8.95
N GLU A 191 -2.71 7.79 8.66
CA GLU A 191 -2.14 7.94 7.33
C GLU A 191 -1.65 6.59 6.79
N LYS A 192 -0.85 5.88 7.58
CA LYS A 192 -0.29 4.59 7.17
C LYS A 192 -1.36 3.51 6.99
N SER A 193 -2.39 3.50 7.83
CA SER A 193 -3.53 2.58 7.68
C SER A 193 -4.32 2.87 6.40
N SER A 194 -4.53 4.14 6.07
CA SER A 194 -5.17 4.54 4.82
C SER A 194 -4.35 4.12 3.61
N LYS A 195 -3.04 4.29 3.67
CA LYS A 195 -2.11 3.86 2.62
C LYS A 195 -2.07 2.34 2.46
N GLN A 196 -2.10 1.61 3.56
CA GLN A 196 -2.18 0.14 3.54
C GLN A 196 -3.45 -0.33 2.80
N GLN A 197 -4.60 0.31 3.06
CA GLN A 197 -5.84 -0.02 2.38
C GLN A 197 -5.80 0.33 0.88
N GLU A 198 -5.16 1.44 0.51
CA GLU A 198 -4.92 1.80 -0.90
C GLU A 198 -4.07 0.74 -1.60
N VAL A 199 -2.95 0.32 -1.01
CA VAL A 199 -2.08 -0.72 -1.55
C VAL A 199 -2.83 -2.05 -1.66
N GLN A 200 -3.63 -2.43 -0.69
CA GLN A 200 -4.44 -3.65 -0.73
C GLN A 200 -5.44 -3.63 -1.90
N ASN A 201 -6.09 -2.50 -2.17
CA ASN A 201 -6.97 -2.34 -3.32
C ASN A 201 -6.20 -2.44 -4.65
N LEU A 202 -4.98 -1.90 -4.70
CA LEU A 202 -4.10 -2.03 -5.88
C LEU A 202 -3.66 -3.47 -6.10
N VAL A 203 -3.33 -4.21 -5.05
CA VAL A 203 -3.02 -5.65 -5.10
C VAL A 203 -4.19 -6.43 -5.71
N ALA A 204 -5.41 -6.21 -5.20
CA ALA A 204 -6.60 -6.88 -5.73
C ALA A 204 -6.84 -6.55 -7.20
N SER A 205 -6.83 -5.27 -7.56
CA SER A 205 -7.03 -4.81 -8.96
C SER A 205 -5.94 -5.33 -9.91
N THR A 206 -4.69 -5.39 -9.46
CA THR A 206 -3.58 -5.92 -10.26
C THR A 206 -3.73 -7.43 -10.46
N SER A 207 -4.15 -8.16 -9.43
CA SER A 207 -4.45 -9.59 -9.52
C SER A 207 -5.58 -9.89 -10.51
N ASP A 208 -6.65 -9.09 -10.48
CA ASP A 208 -7.76 -9.21 -11.44
C ASP A 208 -7.29 -8.95 -12.87
N ASN A 209 -6.43 -7.97 -13.09
CA ASN A 209 -5.84 -7.69 -14.39
C ASN A 209 -4.97 -8.86 -14.89
N ILE A 210 -4.14 -9.45 -14.02
CA ILE A 210 -3.34 -10.63 -14.36
C ILE A 210 -4.25 -11.79 -14.79
N ASN A 211 -5.31 -12.08 -14.04
CA ASN A 211 -6.29 -13.11 -14.39
C ASN A 211 -6.96 -12.84 -15.73
N SER A 212 -7.27 -11.57 -16.02
CA SER A 212 -7.81 -11.18 -17.32
C SER A 212 -6.82 -11.47 -18.48
N TYR A 213 -5.54 -11.17 -18.30
CA TYR A 213 -4.52 -11.49 -19.30
C TYR A 213 -4.32 -13.00 -19.46
N VAL A 214 -4.35 -13.77 -18.38
CA VAL A 214 -4.29 -15.25 -18.45
C VAL A 214 -5.44 -15.79 -19.30
N ASN A 215 -6.66 -15.32 -19.09
CA ASN A 215 -7.82 -15.73 -19.88
C ASN A 215 -7.68 -15.35 -21.36
N GLN A 216 -7.15 -14.15 -21.66
CA GLN A 216 -6.91 -13.71 -23.03
C GLN A 216 -5.82 -14.54 -23.71
N ILE A 217 -4.76 -14.91 -23.00
CA ILE A 217 -3.70 -15.79 -23.50
C ILE A 217 -4.30 -17.16 -23.85
N SER A 218 -5.12 -17.74 -22.97
CA SER A 218 -5.78 -19.03 -23.22
C SER A 218 -6.67 -18.99 -24.46
N ALA A 219 -7.47 -17.94 -24.63
CA ALA A 219 -8.33 -17.78 -25.80
C ALA A 219 -7.51 -17.61 -27.10
N SER A 220 -6.42 -16.83 -27.06
CA SER A 220 -5.53 -16.69 -28.22
C SER A 220 -4.79 -17.99 -28.55
N GLN A 221 -4.49 -18.82 -27.53
CA GLN A 221 -3.89 -20.14 -27.74
C GLN A 221 -4.87 -21.08 -28.45
N GLU A 222 -6.14 -21.11 -28.02
CA GLU A 222 -7.17 -21.89 -28.68
C GLU A 222 -7.36 -21.46 -30.16
N GLU A 223 -7.32 -20.14 -30.43
CA GLU A 223 -7.36 -19.60 -31.79
C GLU A 223 -6.15 -20.04 -32.61
N ALA A 224 -4.94 -19.98 -32.05
CA ALA A 224 -3.71 -20.43 -32.70
C ALA A 224 -3.74 -21.92 -33.02
N ASP A 225 -4.26 -22.76 -32.12
CA ASP A 225 -4.40 -24.21 -32.30
C ASP A 225 -5.42 -24.53 -33.41
N ALA A 226 -6.53 -23.80 -33.48
CA ALA A 226 -7.53 -23.94 -34.55
C ALA A 226 -6.94 -23.54 -35.93
N LEU A 227 -6.18 -22.43 -35.98
CA LEU A 227 -5.53 -22.02 -37.21
C LEU A 227 -4.43 -22.99 -37.65
N MET A 228 -3.68 -23.58 -36.74
CA MET A 228 -2.72 -24.64 -37.02
C MET A 228 -3.41 -25.87 -37.60
N ALA A 229 -4.55 -26.27 -37.08
CA ALA A 229 -5.34 -27.38 -37.64
C ALA A 229 -5.83 -27.08 -39.08
N GLN A 230 -6.21 -25.83 -39.37
CA GLN A 230 -6.57 -25.39 -40.72
C GLN A 230 -5.35 -25.44 -41.67
N VAL A 231 -4.19 -25.00 -41.25
CA VAL A 231 -2.95 -25.10 -42.05
C VAL A 231 -2.67 -26.55 -42.39
N ASN A 232 -2.72 -27.48 -41.43
CA ASN A 232 -2.45 -28.89 -41.61
C ASN A 232 -3.50 -29.54 -42.56
N SER A 233 -4.80 -29.17 -42.43
CA SER A 233 -5.83 -29.62 -43.30
C SER A 233 -5.66 -29.14 -44.74
N ALA A 234 -5.30 -27.87 -44.93
CA ALA A 234 -5.01 -27.31 -46.24
C ALA A 234 -3.80 -28.00 -46.90
N ASP A 235 -2.75 -28.30 -46.12
CA ASP A 235 -1.58 -29.05 -46.60
C ASP A 235 -1.95 -30.45 -47.10
N SER A 236 -2.77 -31.13 -46.34
CA SER A 236 -3.26 -32.47 -46.74
C SER A 236 -4.09 -32.40 -48.03
N SER A 237 -4.97 -31.40 -48.13
CA SER A 237 -5.79 -31.19 -49.34
C SER A 237 -4.95 -30.84 -50.56
N ILE A 238 -3.96 -29.95 -50.42
CA ILE A 238 -3.00 -29.59 -51.49
C ILE A 238 -2.26 -30.84 -51.96
N SER A 239 -1.77 -31.68 -51.04
CA SER A 239 -1.05 -32.92 -51.39
C SER A 239 -1.94 -33.89 -52.19
N GLN A 240 -3.18 -34.09 -51.79
CA GLN A 240 -4.12 -34.91 -52.49
C GLN A 240 -4.46 -34.37 -53.90
N LEU A 241 -4.75 -33.08 -53.98
CA LEU A 241 -5.04 -32.43 -55.30
C LEU A 241 -3.84 -32.46 -56.24
N MET A 242 -2.65 -32.37 -55.73
CA MET A 242 -1.40 -32.50 -56.55
C MET A 242 -1.25 -33.92 -57.08
N GLU A 243 -1.55 -34.95 -56.30
CA GLU A 243 -1.55 -36.35 -56.71
C GLU A 243 -2.62 -36.62 -57.74
N GLU A 244 -3.83 -36.09 -57.59
CA GLU A 244 -4.92 -36.16 -58.56
C GLU A 244 -4.52 -35.47 -59.90
N ALA A 245 -3.92 -34.28 -59.83
CA ALA A 245 -3.46 -33.57 -61.02
C ALA A 245 -2.39 -34.33 -61.79
N GLU A 246 -1.47 -35.02 -61.08
CA GLU A 246 -0.47 -35.87 -61.74
C GLU A 246 -1.10 -37.08 -62.41
N GLN A 247 -2.10 -37.72 -61.76
CA GLN A 247 -2.84 -38.85 -62.35
C GLN A 247 -3.64 -38.41 -63.60
N GLU A 248 -4.32 -37.27 -63.56
CA GLU A 248 -5.02 -36.69 -64.72
C GLU A 248 -4.08 -36.43 -65.90
N LYS A 249 -2.89 -35.82 -65.63
CA LYS A 249 -1.86 -35.60 -66.64
C LYS A 249 -1.35 -36.91 -67.25
N ALA A 250 -1.12 -37.95 -66.45
CA ALA A 250 -0.69 -39.25 -66.91
C ALA A 250 -1.77 -39.94 -67.77
N ALA A 251 -3.04 -39.89 -67.36
CA ALA A 251 -4.16 -40.43 -68.11
C ALA A 251 -4.36 -39.70 -69.45
N CYS A 252 -4.19 -38.36 -69.51
CA CYS A 252 -4.31 -37.57 -70.72
C CYS A 252 -3.16 -37.88 -71.71
N LEU A 253 -1.95 -38.12 -71.21
CA LEU A 253 -0.79 -38.52 -72.07
C LEU A 253 -1.00 -39.94 -72.69
N LEU A 254 -1.57 -40.87 -71.92
CA LEU A 254 -1.90 -42.20 -72.46
C LEU A 254 -2.98 -42.14 -73.55
N TYR A 255 -3.98 -41.31 -73.37
CA TYR A 255 -5.06 -41.13 -74.35
C TYR A 255 -4.61 -40.48 -75.64
N THR A 256 -3.67 -39.51 -75.58
CA THR A 256 -3.11 -38.82 -76.74
C THR A 256 -2.12 -39.70 -77.52
N SER A 257 -1.45 -40.67 -76.87
CA SER A 257 -0.54 -41.61 -77.53
C SER A 257 -1.29 -42.71 -78.25
N ASP A 258 -2.46 -43.14 -77.76
CA ASP A 258 -3.30 -44.17 -78.37
C ASP A 258 -4.14 -43.66 -79.59
N ALA A 259 -4.30 -42.35 -79.72
CA ALA A 259 -4.98 -41.67 -80.84
C ALA A 259 -4.06 -41.32 -82.02
N ALA A 260 -2.76 -41.61 -81.89
CA ALA A 260 -1.70 -41.26 -82.88
C ALA A 260 -1.19 -42.50 -83.65
N ASP A 261 -1.66 -43.74 -83.39
CA ASP A 261 -1.45 -44.96 -84.14
C ASP A 261 -2.73 -45.27 -84.99
#